data_53aaa4799444c9cecc0d57edd249bc08
#
_entry.id   53aaa4799444c9cecc0d57edd249bc08
#
_cell.length_a   1.000
_cell.length_b   1.000
_cell.length_c   1.000
_cell.angle_alpha   90.00
_cell.angle_beta   90.00
_cell.angle_gamma   90.00
#
_symmetry.space_group_name_H-M   'P 1'
#
loop_
_entity.id
_entity.type
_entity.pdbx_description
1 polymer ?
#
loop_
_entity_poly.entity_id
_entity_poly.type
_entity_poly.pdbx_seq_one_letter_code
_entity_poly.pdbx_strand_id
1 'polypeptide(L)' 'MIPEDISKRFDALEMIVAEQXQVIDDLNEMITXQWKSQDVLKRQLTKMTDQXHDLEESQPAAANQKPPHY' A
#
# COMPACT_ATOMS: atom_id res chain seq x y z
N MET A 1 13.61 -45.91 -14.57
CA MET A 1 14.21 -44.94 -15.49
C MET A 1 13.14 -44.10 -16.15
N ILE A 2 13.35 -42.81 -16.23
CA ILE A 2 12.36 -41.88 -16.77
C ILE A 2 12.68 -41.60 -18.24
N PRO A 3 11.71 -41.71 -19.12
CA PRO A 3 11.96 -41.38 -20.51
C PRO A 3 12.50 -39.97 -20.67
N GLU A 4 13.27 -39.78 -21.74
CA GLU A 4 13.95 -38.51 -21.92
C GLU A 4 12.98 -37.34 -22.06
N ASP A 5 11.84 -37.54 -22.74
CA ASP A 5 10.92 -36.44 -22.90
C ASP A 5 10.25 -36.07 -21.59
N ILE A 6 10.02 -37.03 -20.72
CA ILE A 6 9.46 -36.76 -19.41
C ILE A 6 10.49 -36.04 -18.55
N SER A 7 11.73 -36.46 -18.65
CA SER A 7 12.81 -35.78 -17.92
C SER A 7 12.91 -34.33 -18.33
N LYS A 8 12.80 -34.08 -19.63
CA LYS A 8 12.84 -32.72 -20.13
C LYS A 8 11.66 -31.89 -19.65
N ARG A 9 10.50 -32.55 -19.56
CA ARG A 9 9.32 -31.87 -19.05
C ARG A 9 9.47 -31.52 -17.57
N PHE A 10 10.05 -32.42 -16.79
CA PHE A 10 10.33 -32.11 -15.42
C PHE A 10 11.29 -30.94 -15.29
N ASP A 11 12.32 -30.92 -16.12
CA ASP A 11 13.26 -29.81 -16.10
C ASP A 11 12.56 -28.49 -16.42
N ALA A 12 11.70 -28.50 -17.41
CA ALA A 12 10.98 -27.30 -17.80
C ALA A 12 10.06 -26.85 -16.67
N LEU A 13 9.39 -27.79 -16.02
CA LEU A 13 8.51 -27.46 -14.91
C LEU A 13 9.30 -26.88 -13.74
N GLU A 14 10.48 -27.41 -13.48
CA GLU A 14 11.31 -26.87 -12.43
C GLU A 14 11.71 -25.44 -12.71
N MET A 15 11.98 -25.15 -13.97
CA MET A 15 12.31 -23.79 -14.35
C MET A 15 11.12 -22.86 -14.13
N ILE A 16 9.94 -23.33 -14.50
CA ILE A 16 8.74 -22.52 -14.32
C ILE A 16 8.52 -22.26 -12.83
N VAL A 17 8.67 -23.30 -12.02
CA VAL A 17 8.48 -23.13 -10.59
C VAL A 17 9.47 -22.12 -10.03
N ALA A 18 10.73 -22.19 -10.46
CA ALA A 18 11.73 -21.25 -10.01
C ALA A 18 11.37 -19.82 -10.43
N GLU A 19 10.88 -19.68 -11.65
CA GLU A 19 10.47 -18.36 -12.13
C GLU A 19 9.30 -17.82 -11.32
N GLN A 20 8.37 -18.71 -11.04
CA GLN A 20 7.22 -18.29 -10.23
C GLN A 20 7.63 -17.82 -8.85
N UNK A 21 8.54 -18.29 -8.33
CA UNK A 21 8.93 -17.97 -7.18
C UNK A 21 9.46 -16.70 -7.18
N GLN A 22 10.22 -16.50 -8.16
CA GLN A 22 10.81 -15.17 -8.26
C GLN A 22 9.72 -14.10 -8.37
N VAL A 23 8.71 -14.38 -9.16
CA VAL A 23 7.60 -13.46 -9.32
C VAL A 23 6.92 -13.24 -7.97
N ILE A 24 6.71 -14.28 -7.21
CA ILE A 24 6.08 -14.15 -5.92
C ILE A 24 6.92 -13.27 -4.99
N ASP A 25 8.22 -13.49 -4.99
CA ASP A 25 9.10 -12.65 -4.19
C ASP A 25 9.01 -11.19 -4.59
N ASP A 26 9.00 -10.95 -5.89
CA ASP A 26 8.91 -9.58 -6.39
C ASP A 26 7.58 -8.94 -5.98
N LEU A 27 6.50 -9.70 -6.10
CA LEU A 27 5.20 -9.18 -5.73
C LEU A 27 5.13 -8.88 -4.23
N ASN A 28 5.74 -9.76 -3.42
CA ASN A 28 5.76 -9.51 -1.99
C ASN A 28 6.51 -8.24 -1.66
N GLU A 29 7.58 -7.97 -2.36
CA GLU A 29 8.31 -6.73 -2.14
C GLU A 29 7.47 -5.53 -2.53
N MET A 30 6.76 -5.65 -3.63
CA MET A 30 5.90 -4.56 -4.09
C MET A 30 4.77 -4.31 -3.09
N ILE A 31 4.17 -5.36 -2.59
CA ILE A 31 3.08 -5.22 -1.64
C ILE A 31 3.59 -4.59 -0.35
N THR A 32 4.74 -5.00 0.11
CA THR A 32 5.32 -4.40 1.29
C THR A 32 5.51 -2.90 1.13
N UNK A 33 5.87 -2.59 0.07
CA UNK A 33 6.03 -1.42 -0.11
C UNK A 33 4.96 -0.67 -0.15
N GLN A 34 4.04 -1.14 -0.76
CA GLN A 34 2.79 -0.43 -0.85
C GLN A 34 2.16 -0.20 0.51
N TRP A 35 2.29 -1.17 1.38
CA TRP A 35 1.79 -1.00 2.73
C TRP A 35 2.48 0.16 3.43
N LYS A 36 3.78 0.27 3.23
CA LYS A 36 4.52 1.36 3.86
C LYS A 36 4.07 2.71 3.33
N SER A 37 3.88 2.78 2.02
CA SER A 37 3.38 4.01 1.40
C SER A 37 2.02 4.38 1.95
N GLN A 38 1.13 3.41 2.05
CA GLN A 38 -0.20 3.67 2.56
C GLN A 38 -0.16 4.12 4.01
N ASP A 39 0.74 3.54 4.78
CA ASP A 39 0.87 3.92 6.17
C ASP A 39 1.32 5.38 6.30
N VAL A 40 2.26 5.79 5.47
CA VAL A 40 2.71 7.17 5.48
C VAL A 40 1.58 8.10 5.08
N LEU A 41 0.85 7.75 4.03
CA LEU A 41 -0.27 8.57 3.60
C LEU A 41 -1.33 8.68 4.68
N LYS A 42 -1.59 7.58 5.34
CA LYS A 42 -2.58 7.57 6.41
C LYS A 42 -2.17 8.49 7.53
N ARG A 43 -0.90 8.47 7.91
CA ARG A 43 -0.41 9.36 8.94
C ARG A 43 -0.50 10.81 8.52
N GLN A 44 -0.17 11.09 7.27
CA GLN A 44 -0.25 12.46 6.78
C GLN A 44 -1.69 12.94 6.77
N LEU A 45 -2.60 12.07 6.38
CA LEU A 45 -4.00 12.43 6.37
C LEU A 45 -4.51 12.72 7.78
N THR A 46 -4.11 11.89 8.74
CA THR A 46 -4.48 12.11 10.11
C THR A 46 -3.92 13.44 10.63
N LYS A 47 -2.68 13.72 10.29
CA LYS A 47 -2.07 14.95 10.71
C LYS A 47 -2.79 16.16 10.13
N MET A 48 -3.14 16.10 8.87
CA MET A 48 -3.85 17.20 8.23
C MET A 48 -5.24 17.37 8.82
N THR A 49 -5.90 16.28 9.12
CA THR A 49 -7.21 16.33 9.74
C THR A 49 -7.12 16.96 11.13
N ASP A 50 -6.12 16.58 11.89
CA ASP A 50 -5.91 17.15 13.22
C ASP A 50 -5.59 18.63 13.14
N GLN A 51 -4.84 19.02 12.19
CA GLN A 51 -4.52 20.42 12.02
C GLN A 51 -5.77 21.24 11.67
N UNK A 52 -6.47 20.61 10.96
CA UNK A 52 -7.51 21.19 10.65
C UNK A 52 -8.33 21.44 11.69
N HIS A 53 -8.54 20.51 12.44
CA HIS A 53 -9.37 20.57 13.62
C HIS A 53 -8.83 21.63 14.58
N ASP A 54 -7.55 21.62 14.81
CA ASP A 54 -6.95 22.62 15.68
C ASP A 54 -7.17 24.03 15.14
N LEU A 55 -7.09 24.18 13.86
CA LEU A 55 -7.29 25.49 13.27
C LEU A 55 -8.73 25.96 13.50
N GLU A 56 -9.68 25.06 13.32
CA GLU A 56 -11.05 25.41 13.57
C GLU A 56 -11.28 25.82 15.01
N GLU A 57 -10.68 25.11 15.93
CA GLU A 57 -10.84 25.44 17.34
C GLU A 57 -10.12 26.71 17.73
N SER A 58 -9.01 27.00 17.07
CA SER A 58 -8.26 28.20 17.41
C SER A 58 -8.90 29.46 16.86
N GLN A 59 -9.89 29.32 15.98
CA GLN A 59 -10.60 30.46 15.46
C GLN A 59 -12.09 30.37 15.72
N PRO A 60 -12.49 30.03 16.92
CA PRO A 60 -13.90 29.84 17.16
C PRO A 60 -14.71 31.12 17.04
N ALA A 61 -14.16 32.22 17.47
CA ALA A 61 -14.91 33.47 17.39
C ALA A 61 -15.19 33.86 15.97
N ALA A 62 -14.19 33.83 15.16
CA ALA A 62 -14.39 34.16 13.75
C ALA A 62 -15.30 33.17 13.09
N ALA A 63 -15.12 31.91 13.35
CA ALA A 63 -15.95 30.90 12.73
C ALA A 63 -17.38 31.00 13.22
N ASN A 64 -17.56 31.31 14.48
CA ASN A 64 -18.90 31.38 15.04
C ASN A 64 -19.62 32.63 14.65
N GLN A 65 -18.89 33.64 14.39
CA GLN A 65 -19.51 34.90 14.05
C GLN A 65 -20.14 34.91 12.72
N LYS A 66 -19.76 34.03 12.02
CA LYS A 66 -20.36 34.03 10.79
C LYS A 66 -21.71 33.91 10.93
N PRO A 67 -22.39 34.43 10.85
CA PRO A 67 -23.40 34.45 10.94
C PRO A 67 -24.07 34.79 11.28
N PRO A 68 -24.39 35.26 11.40
CA PRO A 68 -25.30 35.26 11.74
C PRO A 68 -26.15 35.18 10.92
N HIS A 69 -26.05 35.15 10.78
CA HIS A 69 -26.52 34.96 10.20
C HIS A 69 -27.14 35.07 9.91
N TYR A 70 -27.28 35.20 9.87
CA TYR A 70 -27.50 35.24 9.78
C TYR A 70 -27.84 35.42 9.38
#